data_530e2dd0355aea596b8a33075f0523ab
#
_entry.id   530e2dd0355aea596b8a33075f0523ab
#
_cell.length_a   1.000
_cell.length_b   1.000
_cell.length_c   1.000
_cell.angle_alpha   90.00
_cell.angle_beta   90.00
_cell.angle_gamma   90.00
#
_symmetry.space_group_name_H-M   'P 1'
#
loop_
_entity.id
_entity.type
_entity.pdbx_description
1 polymer ?
#
loop_
_entity_poly.entity_id
_entity_poly.type
_entity_poly.pdbx_seq_one_letter_code
_entity_poly.pdbx_strand_id
1 'polypeptide(L)'
;WNALGSARPARAIVAGYEVSCRIGVAVQPSHYRYWHTTGTVGTFGAATATALLLGCDAERTAHAVATAATFAGGLQQAFRSSGMSKPLHPGHAADAGALAAIGAAAGVTGALDALHGPVGFAAATSEDTGKWDKALAGLGERFAITAMTFKNHGCCGHIFAGLDAVAALRAEHGFGPDDVEAVHLGGYGPTKEVCDRPDPGTEQEARFSAQYCVAALLVLGGVRLAAFEPAALADPRIRALSRRVAVSLDPELAADYPGRRAAKVAVKLRDGREVSRHQRTRKGDPDAPLSDGELAEKFTELAAPVVGAPAARALLDSLRHGDALPGLLPLTARAPPRRAAPSRKARPRRRPSRRAPTAW
;
A
#
# COMPACT_ATOMS: atom_id res chain seq x y z
N TRP A 1 -1.88 16.71 20.51
CA TRP A 1 -1.30 15.37 20.61
C TRP A 1 -0.72 15.13 22.01
N ASN A 2 0.11 16.02 22.49
CA ASN A 2 0.76 15.90 23.80
C ASN A 2 -0.20 15.93 25.03
N ALA A 3 -1.40 16.45 24.87
CA ALA A 3 -2.43 16.51 25.94
C ALA A 3 -3.33 15.25 25.99
N LEU A 4 -3.16 14.33 25.03
CA LEU A 4 -4.03 13.16 24.90
C LEU A 4 -3.34 11.95 25.54
N GLY A 5 -3.93 11.37 26.57
CA GLY A 5 -3.45 10.11 27.14
C GLY A 5 -3.40 8.97 26.09
N SER A 6 -2.60 7.94 26.33
CA SER A 6 -2.33 6.82 25.40
C SER A 6 -3.58 6.14 24.81
N ALA A 7 -4.69 6.09 25.54
CA ALA A 7 -5.95 5.49 25.08
C ALA A 7 -6.68 6.30 23.98
N ARG A 8 -6.50 7.63 23.93
CA ARG A 8 -7.21 8.46 22.93
C ARG A 8 -6.72 8.26 21.49
N PRO A 9 -5.40 8.22 21.21
CA PRO A 9 -4.89 7.95 19.87
C PRO A 9 -5.34 6.59 19.34
N ALA A 10 -5.29 5.53 20.15
CA ALA A 10 -5.73 4.20 19.75
C ALA A 10 -7.22 4.17 19.37
N ARG A 11 -8.09 4.79 20.19
CA ARG A 11 -9.52 4.92 19.87
C ARG A 11 -9.76 5.71 18.59
N ALA A 12 -9.04 6.82 18.38
CA ALA A 12 -9.15 7.62 17.19
C ALA A 12 -8.74 6.85 15.93
N ILE A 13 -7.66 6.05 16.00
CA ILE A 13 -7.23 5.18 14.91
C ILE A 13 -8.30 4.13 14.60
N VAL A 14 -8.80 3.43 15.62
CA VAL A 14 -9.85 2.41 15.44
C VAL A 14 -11.10 3.01 14.80
N ALA A 15 -11.59 4.14 15.31
CA ALA A 15 -12.77 4.81 14.75
C ALA A 15 -12.54 5.32 13.32
N GLY A 16 -11.34 5.85 13.03
CA GLY A 16 -10.98 6.28 11.68
C GLY A 16 -10.99 5.12 10.68
N TYR A 17 -10.43 3.97 11.04
CA TYR A 17 -10.50 2.75 10.23
C TYR A 17 -11.94 2.30 10.05
N GLU A 18 -12.73 2.30 11.11
CA GLU A 18 -14.10 1.83 11.10
C GLU A 18 -14.95 2.65 10.12
N VAL A 19 -14.92 3.98 10.23
CA VAL A 19 -15.66 4.89 9.35
C VAL A 19 -15.20 4.76 7.89
N SER A 20 -13.88 4.77 7.64
CA SER A 20 -13.33 4.57 6.30
C SER A 20 -13.80 3.26 5.68
N CYS A 21 -13.61 2.15 6.37
CA CYS A 21 -13.92 0.83 5.81
C CYS A 21 -15.41 0.67 5.54
N ARG A 22 -16.29 1.17 6.42
CA ARG A 22 -17.75 1.11 6.23
C ARG A 22 -18.20 1.96 5.05
N ILE A 23 -17.72 3.19 4.91
CA ILE A 23 -18.00 4.02 3.73
C ILE A 23 -17.47 3.33 2.47
N GLY A 24 -16.27 2.70 2.55
CA GLY A 24 -15.74 1.90 1.46
C GLY A 24 -16.65 0.75 1.06
N VAL A 25 -17.24 0.03 2.03
CA VAL A 25 -18.21 -1.05 1.77
C VAL A 25 -19.47 -0.52 1.09
N ALA A 26 -19.96 0.66 1.52
CA ALA A 26 -21.15 1.27 0.95
C ALA A 26 -21.02 1.56 -0.55
N VAL A 27 -19.86 2.06 -0.99
CA VAL A 27 -19.67 2.53 -2.38
C VAL A 27 -19.03 1.50 -3.32
N GLN A 28 -18.54 0.36 -2.80
CA GLN A 28 -17.89 -0.68 -3.60
C GLN A 28 -18.91 -1.64 -4.27
N PRO A 29 -18.54 -2.27 -5.42
CA PRO A 29 -17.26 -2.19 -6.14
C PRO A 29 -17.17 -1.03 -7.16
N SER A 30 -18.29 -0.40 -7.54
CA SER A 30 -18.37 0.56 -8.65
C SER A 30 -17.46 1.78 -8.46
N HIS A 31 -17.35 2.28 -7.24
CA HIS A 31 -16.45 3.37 -6.87
C HIS A 31 -14.99 3.11 -7.32
N TYR A 32 -14.48 1.88 -7.14
CA TYR A 32 -13.08 1.56 -7.45
C TYR A 32 -12.76 1.61 -8.96
N ARG A 33 -13.77 1.68 -9.80
CA ARG A 33 -13.58 1.80 -11.25
C ARG A 33 -12.86 3.09 -11.64
N TYR A 34 -13.18 4.18 -10.96
CA TYR A 34 -12.66 5.52 -11.26
C TYR A 34 -11.87 6.15 -10.13
N TRP A 35 -12.09 5.73 -8.88
CA TRP A 35 -11.58 6.36 -7.69
C TRP A 35 -10.61 5.46 -6.92
N HIS A 36 -9.55 6.04 -6.42
CA HIS A 36 -8.64 5.39 -5.49
C HIS A 36 -9.16 5.53 -4.06
N THR A 37 -9.71 4.47 -3.50
CA THR A 37 -10.33 4.47 -2.16
C THR A 37 -9.43 5.02 -1.06
N THR A 38 -8.11 4.85 -1.14
CA THR A 38 -7.19 5.45 -0.17
C THR A 38 -7.29 6.98 -0.15
N GLY A 39 -7.41 7.62 -1.31
CA GLY A 39 -7.58 9.07 -1.42
C GLY A 39 -8.97 9.54 -1.00
N THR A 40 -10.00 8.84 -1.46
CA THR A 40 -11.39 9.25 -1.22
C THR A 40 -11.88 8.82 0.16
N VAL A 41 -11.94 7.51 0.42
CA VAL A 41 -12.50 6.97 1.66
C VAL A 41 -11.60 7.25 2.87
N GLY A 42 -10.28 7.32 2.65
CA GLY A 42 -9.32 7.70 3.68
C GLY A 42 -9.55 9.08 4.28
N THR A 43 -10.11 10.02 3.50
CA THR A 43 -10.45 11.37 3.97
C THR A 43 -11.46 11.34 5.13
N PHE A 44 -12.46 10.48 5.08
CA PHE A 44 -13.44 10.32 6.16
C PHE A 44 -12.84 9.76 7.43
N GLY A 45 -11.91 8.78 7.29
CA GLY A 45 -11.20 8.23 8.44
C GLY A 45 -10.29 9.25 9.12
N ALA A 46 -9.60 10.06 8.33
CA ALA A 46 -8.76 11.14 8.84
C ALA A 46 -9.61 12.21 9.54
N ALA A 47 -10.77 12.58 8.99
CA ALA A 47 -11.72 13.50 9.61
C ALA A 47 -12.23 12.97 10.96
N THR A 48 -12.66 11.70 11.00
CA THR A 48 -13.13 11.05 12.23
C THR A 48 -12.05 11.01 13.29
N ALA A 49 -10.86 10.51 12.94
CA ALA A 49 -9.75 10.38 13.88
C ALA A 49 -9.34 11.75 14.44
N THR A 50 -9.22 12.77 13.59
CA THR A 50 -8.85 14.12 14.00
C THR A 50 -9.93 14.77 14.87
N ALA A 51 -11.21 14.61 14.53
CA ALA A 51 -12.31 15.14 15.36
C ALA A 51 -12.29 14.56 16.78
N LEU A 52 -12.08 13.24 16.90
CA LEU A 52 -11.96 12.59 18.21
C LEU A 52 -10.72 13.05 18.99
N LEU A 53 -9.59 13.27 18.32
CA LEU A 53 -8.39 13.80 18.95
C LEU A 53 -8.58 15.24 19.44
N LEU A 54 -9.36 16.05 18.72
CA LEU A 54 -9.74 17.40 19.13
C LEU A 54 -10.80 17.44 20.25
N GLY A 55 -11.38 16.28 20.61
CA GLY A 55 -12.42 16.19 21.63
C GLY A 55 -13.80 16.62 21.17
N CYS A 56 -14.05 16.56 19.86
CA CYS A 56 -15.38 16.82 19.29
C CYS A 56 -16.40 15.79 19.81
N ASP A 57 -17.61 16.27 20.06
CA ASP A 57 -18.77 15.42 20.32
C ASP A 57 -19.28 14.71 19.05
N ALA A 58 -20.35 13.96 19.19
CA ALA A 58 -20.93 13.21 18.08
C ALA A 58 -21.43 14.12 16.93
N GLU A 59 -22.05 15.27 17.26
CA GLU A 59 -22.59 16.22 16.30
C GLU A 59 -21.46 16.86 15.48
N ARG A 60 -20.44 17.40 16.14
CA ARG A 60 -19.27 17.98 15.46
C ARG A 60 -18.51 16.95 14.66
N THR A 61 -18.40 15.70 15.15
CA THR A 61 -17.78 14.61 14.41
C THR A 61 -18.59 14.28 13.14
N ALA A 62 -19.91 14.27 13.22
CA ALA A 62 -20.77 14.09 12.04
C ALA A 62 -20.58 15.22 11.01
N HIS A 63 -20.49 16.48 11.46
CA HIS A 63 -20.19 17.61 10.58
C HIS A 63 -18.78 17.52 9.95
N ALA A 64 -17.78 17.00 10.68
CA ALA A 64 -16.45 16.75 10.14
C ALA A 64 -16.49 15.71 9.01
N VAL A 65 -17.18 14.59 9.21
CA VAL A 65 -17.36 13.54 8.20
C VAL A 65 -18.14 14.05 6.99
N ALA A 66 -19.23 14.80 7.23
CA ALA A 66 -20.03 15.39 6.16
C ALA A 66 -19.23 16.39 5.31
N THR A 67 -18.43 17.25 5.94
CA THR A 67 -17.55 18.21 5.26
C THR A 67 -16.45 17.48 4.47
N ALA A 68 -15.88 16.40 5.01
CA ALA A 68 -14.87 15.59 4.35
C ALA A 68 -15.36 15.00 3.01
N ALA A 69 -16.68 14.78 2.85
CA ALA A 69 -17.24 14.28 1.60
C ALA A 69 -16.95 15.21 0.41
N THR A 70 -16.91 16.53 0.64
CA THR A 70 -16.64 17.53 -0.41
C THR A 70 -15.15 17.65 -0.77
N PHE A 71 -14.25 17.08 0.05
CA PHE A 71 -12.81 17.13 -0.14
C PHE A 71 -12.23 15.79 -0.63
N ALA A 72 -13.03 14.72 -0.62
CA ALA A 72 -12.63 13.39 -0.96
C ALA A 72 -12.24 13.29 -2.44
N GLY A 73 -10.99 13.00 -2.73
CA GLY A 73 -10.44 12.94 -4.09
C GLY A 73 -9.37 11.89 -4.28
N GLY A 74 -9.08 11.60 -5.56
CA GLY A 74 -8.06 10.65 -5.93
C GLY A 74 -8.51 9.73 -7.08
N LEU A 75 -7.93 9.91 -8.27
CA LEU A 75 -8.33 9.17 -9.47
C LEU A 75 -7.52 7.87 -9.63
N GLN A 76 -8.17 6.83 -10.13
CA GLN A 76 -7.54 5.56 -10.53
C GLN A 76 -6.48 5.76 -11.61
N GLN A 77 -6.63 6.77 -12.48
CA GLN A 77 -5.67 7.06 -13.54
C GLN A 77 -4.25 7.30 -13.01
N ALA A 78 -4.10 7.76 -11.76
CA ALA A 78 -2.81 8.00 -11.12
C ALA A 78 -1.85 6.79 -11.10
N PHE A 79 -2.36 5.57 -11.26
CA PHE A 79 -1.53 4.36 -11.29
C PHE A 79 -1.80 3.44 -12.49
N ARG A 80 -2.60 3.91 -13.43
CA ARG A 80 -2.76 3.28 -14.75
C ARG A 80 -1.79 3.86 -15.78
N SER A 81 -1.25 5.03 -15.50
CA SER A 81 -0.18 5.70 -16.27
C SER A 81 1.10 5.76 -15.45
N SER A 82 2.20 6.19 -16.03
CA SER A 82 3.53 6.30 -15.37
C SER A 82 3.63 7.43 -14.34
N GLY A 83 2.50 7.94 -13.82
CA GLY A 83 2.47 9.04 -12.88
C GLY A 83 2.90 8.67 -11.46
N MET A 84 3.52 9.60 -10.76
CA MET A 84 3.99 9.46 -9.37
C MET A 84 2.98 10.00 -8.32
N SER A 85 1.75 10.35 -8.71
CA SER A 85 0.78 10.99 -7.82
C SER A 85 0.08 10.03 -6.86
N LYS A 86 0.07 8.72 -7.12
CA LYS A 86 -0.56 7.73 -6.23
C LYS A 86 -0.07 7.80 -4.77
N PRO A 87 1.23 7.92 -4.45
CA PRO A 87 1.70 8.08 -3.08
C PRO A 87 1.23 9.36 -2.38
N LEU A 88 0.79 10.37 -3.12
CA LEU A 88 0.25 11.63 -2.55
C LEU A 88 -1.20 11.48 -2.07
N HIS A 89 -1.96 10.49 -2.57
CA HIS A 89 -3.37 10.31 -2.19
C HIS A 89 -3.57 10.10 -0.69
N PRO A 90 -2.82 9.25 0.03
CA PRO A 90 -2.97 9.14 1.49
C PRO A 90 -2.59 10.42 2.23
N GLY A 91 -1.60 11.16 1.75
CA GLY A 91 -1.22 12.46 2.32
C GLY A 91 -2.33 13.49 2.15
N HIS A 92 -2.88 13.60 0.95
CA HIS A 92 -4.04 14.47 0.67
C HIS A 92 -5.27 14.08 1.52
N ALA A 93 -5.58 12.78 1.62
CA ALA A 93 -6.69 12.31 2.45
C ALA A 93 -6.52 12.69 3.93
N ALA A 94 -5.28 12.58 4.45
CA ALA A 94 -4.99 12.98 5.83
C ALA A 94 -5.14 14.49 6.04
N ASP A 95 -4.63 15.30 5.13
CA ASP A 95 -4.70 16.77 5.18
C ASP A 95 -6.14 17.26 5.06
N ALA A 96 -6.87 16.83 4.04
CA ALA A 96 -8.25 17.19 3.76
C ALA A 96 -9.21 16.78 4.90
N GLY A 97 -9.02 15.57 5.44
CA GLY A 97 -9.81 15.09 6.58
C GLY A 97 -9.50 15.88 7.87
N ALA A 98 -8.24 16.19 8.13
CA ALA A 98 -7.86 17.02 9.28
C ALA A 98 -8.45 18.42 9.16
N LEU A 99 -8.42 19.04 7.97
CA LEU A 99 -9.01 20.33 7.71
C LEU A 99 -10.53 20.34 8.00
N ALA A 100 -11.26 19.31 7.53
CA ALA A 100 -12.68 19.16 7.79
C ALA A 100 -12.98 19.07 9.30
N ALA A 101 -12.18 18.30 10.05
CA ALA A 101 -12.33 18.15 11.50
C ALA A 101 -12.02 19.45 12.27
N ILE A 102 -10.97 20.17 11.90
CA ILE A 102 -10.61 21.47 12.49
C ILE A 102 -11.72 22.48 12.23
N GLY A 103 -12.28 22.50 11.00
CA GLY A 103 -13.42 23.35 10.67
C GLY A 103 -14.65 23.04 11.53
N ALA A 104 -15.01 21.76 11.69
CA ALA A 104 -16.14 21.35 12.51
C ALA A 104 -15.92 21.65 13.99
N ALA A 105 -14.71 21.48 14.51
CA ALA A 105 -14.36 21.89 15.88
C ALA A 105 -14.53 23.41 16.08
N ALA A 106 -14.31 24.21 15.04
CA ALA A 106 -14.53 25.67 15.04
C ALA A 106 -15.97 26.08 14.71
N GLY A 107 -16.90 25.12 14.51
CA GLY A 107 -18.34 25.40 14.29
C GLY A 107 -18.78 25.37 12.81
N VAL A 108 -17.93 24.93 11.88
CA VAL A 108 -18.33 24.70 10.49
C VAL A 108 -19.28 23.50 10.42
N THR A 109 -20.43 23.66 9.81
CA THR A 109 -21.44 22.61 9.63
C THR A 109 -21.36 22.02 8.21
N GLY A 110 -21.35 20.69 8.10
CA GLY A 110 -21.53 19.98 6.84
C GLY A 110 -22.98 19.51 6.67
N ALA A 111 -23.36 19.23 5.43
CA ALA A 111 -24.64 18.60 5.13
C ALA A 111 -24.67 17.17 5.64
N LEU A 112 -25.51 16.84 6.63
CA LEU A 112 -25.53 15.54 7.30
C LEU A 112 -25.94 14.39 6.38
N ASP A 113 -26.55 14.67 5.26
CA ASP A 113 -26.90 13.74 4.19
C ASP A 113 -25.82 13.65 3.08
N ALA A 114 -24.67 14.32 3.26
CA ALA A 114 -23.59 14.36 2.26
C ALA A 114 -23.09 12.99 1.79
N LEU A 115 -23.26 11.93 2.57
CA LEU A 115 -22.86 10.59 2.18
C LEU A 115 -23.89 9.87 1.29
N HIS A 116 -25.18 9.99 1.60
CA HIS A 116 -26.26 9.16 1.04
C HIS A 116 -27.34 9.96 0.29
N GLY A 117 -27.25 11.28 0.34
CA GLY A 117 -28.21 12.15 -0.37
C GLY A 117 -28.14 11.96 -1.90
N PRO A 118 -29.17 12.43 -2.63
CA PRO A 118 -29.30 12.20 -4.08
C PRO A 118 -28.17 12.82 -4.91
N VAL A 119 -27.48 13.80 -4.37
CA VAL A 119 -26.26 14.43 -4.95
C VAL A 119 -25.06 14.28 -4.01
N GLY A 120 -25.12 13.32 -3.07
CA GLY A 120 -24.09 13.07 -2.08
C GLY A 120 -22.92 12.26 -2.64
N PHE A 121 -21.97 11.92 -1.73
CA PHE A 121 -20.72 11.25 -2.10
C PHE A 121 -20.95 9.91 -2.82
N ALA A 122 -21.85 9.06 -2.31
CA ALA A 122 -22.11 7.77 -2.95
C ALA A 122 -22.69 7.94 -4.36
N ALA A 123 -23.70 8.82 -4.53
CA ALA A 123 -24.30 9.12 -5.83
C ALA A 123 -23.28 9.68 -6.84
N ALA A 124 -22.40 10.56 -6.38
CA ALA A 124 -21.39 11.21 -7.23
C ALA A 124 -20.21 10.29 -7.61
N THR A 125 -19.92 9.25 -6.81
CA THR A 125 -18.70 8.47 -6.95
C THR A 125 -18.92 6.97 -7.12
N SER A 126 -20.16 6.47 -7.11
CA SER A 126 -20.53 5.09 -7.37
C SER A 126 -21.75 5.00 -8.30
N GLU A 127 -22.26 3.81 -8.56
CA GLU A 127 -23.41 3.59 -9.47
C GLU A 127 -24.77 3.77 -8.78
N ASP A 128 -24.76 3.96 -7.46
CA ASP A 128 -25.97 4.11 -6.63
C ASP A 128 -25.73 5.07 -5.46
N THR A 129 -26.73 5.25 -4.60
CA THR A 129 -26.64 6.10 -3.40
C THR A 129 -25.97 5.39 -2.20
N GLY A 130 -25.39 4.20 -2.42
CA GLY A 130 -24.64 3.46 -1.42
C GLY A 130 -25.40 2.29 -0.79
N LYS A 131 -24.65 1.23 -0.45
CA LYS A 131 -25.15 -0.01 0.20
C LYS A 131 -25.05 0.12 1.71
N TRP A 132 -25.77 1.07 2.29
CA TRP A 132 -25.63 1.49 3.69
C TRP A 132 -26.02 0.39 4.68
N ASP A 133 -27.06 -0.41 4.40
CA ASP A 133 -27.45 -1.55 5.25
C ASP A 133 -26.30 -2.54 5.42
N LYS A 134 -25.62 -2.85 4.31
CA LYS A 134 -24.43 -3.70 4.34
C LYS A 134 -23.26 -3.05 5.10
N ALA A 135 -23.07 -1.76 4.91
CA ALA A 135 -22.00 -1.02 5.55
C ALA A 135 -22.20 -0.90 7.07
N LEU A 136 -23.43 -0.77 7.53
CA LEU A 136 -23.77 -0.62 8.94
C LEU A 136 -23.94 -1.97 9.68
N ALA A 137 -24.00 -3.09 8.96
CA ALA A 137 -24.14 -4.42 9.58
C ALA A 137 -23.01 -4.71 10.59
N GLY A 138 -23.39 -5.05 11.83
CA GLY A 138 -22.46 -5.34 12.93
C GLY A 138 -21.67 -4.11 13.42
N LEU A 139 -22.24 -2.91 13.26
CA LEU A 139 -21.65 -1.69 13.82
C LEU A 139 -21.64 -1.77 15.35
N GLY A 140 -20.48 -1.52 15.96
CA GLY A 140 -20.27 -1.63 17.41
C GLY A 140 -19.90 -3.04 17.90
N GLU A 141 -20.07 -4.07 17.06
CA GLU A 141 -19.77 -5.49 17.40
C GLU A 141 -18.50 -5.98 16.70
N ARG A 142 -18.30 -5.61 15.43
CA ARG A 142 -17.18 -6.02 14.60
C ARG A 142 -16.43 -4.80 14.11
N PHE A 143 -15.13 -4.78 14.33
CA PHE A 143 -14.27 -3.66 13.94
C PHE A 143 -13.45 -4.02 12.70
N ALA A 144 -13.51 -3.17 11.68
CA ALA A 144 -12.84 -3.37 10.40
C ALA A 144 -11.30 -3.51 10.52
N ILE A 145 -10.71 -2.86 11.52
CA ILE A 145 -9.26 -2.93 11.77
C ILE A 145 -8.77 -4.36 12.05
N THR A 146 -9.63 -5.23 12.62
CA THR A 146 -9.27 -6.63 12.91
C THR A 146 -9.21 -7.50 11.64
N ALA A 147 -9.79 -7.03 10.54
CA ALA A 147 -9.80 -7.71 9.24
C ALA A 147 -8.77 -7.12 8.24
N MET A 148 -7.82 -6.32 8.73
CA MET A 148 -6.82 -5.67 7.88
C MET A 148 -5.68 -6.62 7.49
N THR A 149 -5.15 -6.39 6.29
CA THR A 149 -3.90 -7.00 5.84
C THR A 149 -2.71 -6.11 6.16
N PHE A 150 -1.71 -6.63 6.86
CA PHE A 150 -0.39 -6.01 6.95
C PHE A 150 0.46 -6.42 5.76
N LYS A 151 0.92 -5.46 4.96
CA LYS A 151 1.79 -5.77 3.81
C LYS A 151 3.15 -6.28 4.27
N ASN A 152 3.46 -7.55 3.98
CA ASN A 152 4.76 -8.16 4.27
C ASN A 152 5.83 -7.77 3.23
N HIS A 153 5.42 -7.54 1.97
CA HIS A 153 6.32 -7.22 0.87
C HIS A 153 6.14 -5.79 0.38
N GLY A 154 7.19 -5.17 -0.15
CA GLY A 154 7.22 -3.81 -0.66
C GLY A 154 6.64 -3.62 -2.07
N CYS A 155 5.81 -4.54 -2.54
CA CYS A 155 5.28 -4.59 -3.90
C CYS A 155 3.74 -4.61 -3.94
N CYS A 156 3.18 -4.88 -5.11
CA CYS A 156 1.74 -5.02 -5.30
C CYS A 156 1.19 -6.23 -4.55
N GLY A 157 0.11 -6.05 -3.78
CA GLY A 157 -0.50 -7.10 -2.97
C GLY A 157 -1.06 -8.30 -3.76
N HIS A 158 -1.24 -8.17 -5.08
CA HIS A 158 -1.65 -9.27 -5.95
C HIS A 158 -0.53 -10.27 -6.26
N ILE A 159 0.72 -10.00 -5.80
CA ILE A 159 1.88 -10.89 -5.95
C ILE A 159 2.15 -11.67 -4.65
N PHE A 160 1.64 -11.23 -3.50
CA PHE A 160 2.06 -11.71 -2.18
C PHE A 160 1.93 -13.23 -2.00
N ALA A 161 0.78 -13.82 -2.33
CA ALA A 161 0.62 -15.27 -2.20
C ALA A 161 1.65 -16.06 -3.04
N GLY A 162 1.99 -15.55 -4.22
CA GLY A 162 3.05 -16.14 -5.06
C GLY A 162 4.43 -16.05 -4.41
N LEU A 163 4.77 -14.92 -3.80
CA LEU A 163 6.03 -14.75 -3.07
C LEU A 163 6.10 -15.65 -1.84
N ASP A 164 5.02 -15.71 -1.07
CA ASP A 164 4.94 -16.58 0.11
C ASP A 164 5.08 -18.06 -0.27
N ALA A 165 4.48 -18.48 -1.41
CA ALA A 165 4.63 -19.83 -1.94
C ALA A 165 6.08 -20.15 -2.32
N VAL A 166 6.75 -19.24 -3.05
CA VAL A 166 8.16 -19.41 -3.45
C VAL A 166 9.07 -19.48 -2.21
N ALA A 167 8.83 -18.61 -1.23
CA ALA A 167 9.61 -18.62 0.01
C ALA A 167 9.45 -19.94 0.78
N ALA A 168 8.24 -20.46 0.87
CA ALA A 168 7.94 -21.73 1.53
C ALA A 168 8.58 -22.91 0.79
N LEU A 169 8.42 -22.99 -0.53
CA LEU A 169 9.05 -24.04 -1.36
C LEU A 169 10.58 -24.02 -1.22
N ARG A 170 11.19 -22.84 -1.24
CA ARG A 170 12.63 -22.70 -1.02
C ARG A 170 13.06 -23.24 0.34
N ALA A 171 12.32 -22.92 1.40
CA ALA A 171 12.62 -23.37 2.75
C ALA A 171 12.42 -24.89 2.90
N GLU A 172 11.37 -25.45 2.31
CA GLU A 172 11.03 -26.88 2.38
C GLU A 172 12.00 -27.76 1.58
N HIS A 173 12.44 -27.29 0.40
CA HIS A 173 13.20 -28.11 -0.56
C HIS A 173 14.67 -27.71 -0.70
N GLY A 174 15.13 -26.65 -0.02
CA GLY A 174 16.55 -26.30 0.11
C GLY A 174 17.22 -25.87 -1.19
N PHE A 175 16.51 -25.17 -2.11
CA PHE A 175 17.09 -24.69 -3.37
C PHE A 175 17.45 -23.20 -3.33
N GLY A 176 18.46 -22.82 -4.11
CA GLY A 176 18.88 -21.43 -4.33
C GLY A 176 18.45 -20.86 -5.67
N PRO A 177 18.77 -19.58 -5.96
CA PRO A 177 18.43 -18.94 -7.23
C PRO A 177 19.09 -19.63 -8.45
N ASP A 178 20.26 -20.20 -8.29
CA ASP A 178 21.01 -20.85 -9.37
C ASP A 178 20.44 -22.23 -9.75
N ASP A 179 19.74 -22.88 -8.81
CA ASP A 179 19.10 -24.18 -9.03
C ASP A 179 17.80 -24.07 -9.83
N VAL A 180 17.22 -22.86 -9.97
CA VAL A 180 15.94 -22.65 -10.62
C VAL A 180 16.08 -22.64 -12.14
N GLU A 181 15.39 -23.58 -12.81
CA GLU A 181 15.25 -23.58 -14.28
C GLU A 181 14.09 -22.71 -14.72
N ALA A 182 12.89 -22.86 -14.10
CA ALA A 182 11.71 -22.08 -14.40
C ALA A 182 10.79 -21.94 -13.18
N VAL A 183 10.01 -20.86 -13.14
CA VAL A 183 8.92 -20.64 -12.19
C VAL A 183 7.64 -20.36 -12.94
N HIS A 184 6.57 -21.04 -12.59
CA HIS A 184 5.23 -20.74 -13.06
C HIS A 184 4.35 -20.26 -11.90
N LEU A 185 3.75 -19.06 -12.04
CA LEU A 185 2.87 -18.44 -11.07
C LEU A 185 1.46 -18.32 -11.66
N GLY A 186 0.54 -19.17 -11.22
CA GLY A 186 -0.88 -19.05 -11.47
C GLY A 186 -1.53 -18.13 -10.44
N GLY A 187 -2.30 -17.15 -10.91
CA GLY A 187 -3.00 -16.19 -10.07
C GLY A 187 -4.40 -15.86 -10.59
N TYR A 188 -5.09 -14.96 -9.92
CA TYR A 188 -6.41 -14.45 -10.30
C TYR A 188 -6.29 -13.23 -11.25
N GLY A 189 -7.42 -12.69 -11.76
CA GLY A 189 -7.47 -11.64 -12.77
C GLY A 189 -6.44 -10.51 -12.54
N PRO A 190 -6.49 -9.75 -11.43
CA PRO A 190 -5.53 -8.68 -11.16
C PRO A 190 -4.05 -9.11 -11.07
N THR A 191 -3.74 -10.37 -10.71
CA THR A 191 -2.37 -10.89 -10.78
C THR A 191 -1.86 -10.87 -12.21
N LYS A 192 -2.69 -11.35 -13.16
CA LYS A 192 -2.36 -11.37 -14.59
C LYS A 192 -2.41 -9.98 -15.23
N GLU A 193 -3.47 -9.22 -15.00
CA GLU A 193 -3.74 -7.95 -15.68
C GLU A 193 -2.80 -6.82 -15.23
N VAL A 194 -2.44 -6.82 -13.92
CA VAL A 194 -1.69 -5.70 -13.32
C VAL A 194 -0.22 -6.07 -13.09
N CYS A 195 0.06 -7.33 -12.77
CA CYS A 195 1.39 -7.73 -12.28
C CYS A 195 2.20 -8.60 -13.27
N ASP A 196 1.65 -8.97 -14.41
CA ASP A 196 2.41 -9.63 -15.48
C ASP A 196 3.21 -8.60 -16.27
N ARG A 197 4.40 -8.26 -15.74
CA ARG A 197 5.31 -7.26 -16.32
C ARG A 197 6.73 -7.82 -16.38
N PRO A 198 7.09 -8.54 -17.45
CA PRO A 198 8.32 -9.34 -17.52
C PRO A 198 9.60 -8.51 -17.53
N ASP A 199 9.59 -7.27 -18.00
CA ASP A 199 10.79 -6.43 -18.14
C ASP A 199 10.56 -5.00 -17.61
N PRO A 200 10.48 -4.82 -16.27
CA PRO A 200 10.30 -3.51 -15.68
C PRO A 200 11.56 -2.64 -15.84
N GLY A 201 11.37 -1.40 -16.33
CA GLY A 201 12.46 -0.44 -16.51
C GLY A 201 12.68 0.51 -15.33
N THR A 202 11.70 0.62 -14.44
CA THR A 202 11.72 1.55 -13.30
C THR A 202 11.40 0.85 -11.98
N GLU A 203 11.74 1.49 -10.86
CA GLU A 203 11.35 1.06 -9.51
C GLU A 203 9.83 0.85 -9.41
N GLN A 204 9.06 1.79 -9.92
CA GLN A 204 7.61 1.73 -9.87
C GLN A 204 7.05 0.54 -10.67
N GLU A 205 7.58 0.25 -11.84
CA GLU A 205 7.19 -0.91 -12.65
C GLU A 205 7.60 -2.23 -11.98
N ALA A 206 8.80 -2.28 -11.38
CA ALA A 206 9.30 -3.44 -10.67
C ALA A 206 8.40 -3.81 -9.48
N ARG A 207 7.83 -2.84 -8.76
CA ARG A 207 6.86 -3.08 -7.68
C ARG A 207 5.56 -3.74 -8.16
N PHE A 208 5.28 -3.71 -9.44
CA PHE A 208 4.14 -4.35 -10.10
C PHE A 208 4.54 -5.53 -10.99
N SER A 209 5.81 -5.94 -11.01
CA SER A 209 6.30 -7.09 -11.78
C SER A 209 6.37 -8.33 -10.89
N ALA A 210 5.52 -9.30 -11.14
CA ALA A 210 5.59 -10.59 -10.46
C ALA A 210 6.90 -11.31 -10.78
N GLN A 211 7.37 -11.23 -12.02
CA GLN A 211 8.61 -11.82 -12.48
C GLN A 211 9.82 -11.26 -11.73
N TYR A 212 9.91 -9.95 -11.67
CA TYR A 212 10.98 -9.27 -10.94
C TYR A 212 10.94 -9.60 -9.44
N CYS A 213 9.75 -9.51 -8.82
CA CYS A 213 9.60 -9.75 -7.39
C CYS A 213 9.96 -11.19 -6.99
N VAL A 214 9.56 -12.20 -7.78
CA VAL A 214 9.97 -13.60 -7.56
C VAL A 214 11.49 -13.76 -7.67
N ALA A 215 12.10 -13.18 -8.70
CA ALA A 215 13.55 -13.23 -8.88
C ALA A 215 14.30 -12.52 -7.74
N ALA A 216 13.84 -11.34 -7.33
CA ALA A 216 14.41 -10.59 -6.22
C ALA A 216 14.29 -11.35 -4.89
N LEU A 217 13.14 -12.01 -4.63
CA LEU A 217 12.98 -12.87 -3.45
C LEU A 217 14.02 -13.99 -3.41
N LEU A 218 14.24 -14.66 -4.53
CA LEU A 218 15.19 -15.77 -4.62
C LEU A 218 16.64 -15.32 -4.46
N VAL A 219 17.02 -14.19 -5.05
CA VAL A 219 18.40 -13.67 -5.03
C VAL A 219 18.72 -12.93 -3.72
N LEU A 220 17.80 -12.10 -3.21
CA LEU A 220 18.03 -11.23 -2.05
C LEU A 220 17.46 -11.80 -0.75
N GLY A 221 16.62 -12.82 -0.80
CA GLY A 221 15.95 -13.40 0.37
C GLY A 221 14.68 -12.65 0.80
N GLY A 222 14.32 -11.53 0.17
CA GLY A 222 13.13 -10.74 0.51
C GLY A 222 12.78 -9.71 -0.56
N VAL A 223 11.53 -9.22 -0.53
CA VAL A 223 11.03 -8.19 -1.46
C VAL A 223 10.57 -6.99 -0.63
N ARG A 224 11.53 -6.26 -0.08
CA ARG A 224 11.33 -5.04 0.71
C ARG A 224 12.06 -3.88 0.06
N LEU A 225 12.45 -2.85 0.81
CA LEU A 225 13.05 -1.62 0.23
C LEU A 225 14.28 -1.93 -0.65
N ALA A 226 15.22 -2.75 -0.14
CA ALA A 226 16.45 -3.08 -0.85
C ALA A 226 16.22 -3.70 -2.24
N ALA A 227 15.11 -4.44 -2.42
CA ALA A 227 14.78 -5.05 -3.70
C ALA A 227 14.44 -4.03 -4.81
N PHE A 228 14.19 -2.77 -4.47
CA PHE A 228 13.81 -1.72 -5.41
C PHE A 228 14.85 -0.60 -5.53
N GLU A 229 15.99 -0.75 -4.89
CA GLU A 229 17.12 0.16 -5.09
C GLU A 229 17.76 0.01 -6.48
N PRO A 230 18.40 1.05 -7.00
CA PRO A 230 19.02 1.01 -8.32
C PRO A 230 19.98 -0.16 -8.54
N ALA A 231 20.71 -0.56 -7.49
CA ALA A 231 21.64 -1.70 -7.54
C ALA A 231 20.90 -3.03 -7.76
N ALA A 232 19.77 -3.27 -7.09
CA ALA A 232 18.97 -4.47 -7.27
C ALA A 232 18.26 -4.47 -8.64
N LEU A 233 17.77 -3.33 -9.10
CA LEU A 233 17.17 -3.18 -10.42
C LEU A 233 18.16 -3.49 -11.56
N ALA A 234 19.44 -3.21 -11.34
CA ALA A 234 20.52 -3.49 -12.30
C ALA A 234 21.19 -4.86 -12.12
N ASP A 235 20.86 -5.62 -11.05
CA ASP A 235 21.52 -6.93 -10.77
C ASP A 235 21.23 -7.94 -11.91
N PRO A 236 22.28 -8.42 -12.63
CA PRO A 236 22.13 -9.33 -13.75
C PRO A 236 21.53 -10.68 -13.34
N ARG A 237 21.71 -11.14 -12.09
CA ARG A 237 21.14 -12.39 -11.58
C ARG A 237 19.62 -12.27 -11.46
N ILE A 238 19.14 -11.16 -10.91
CA ILE A 238 17.69 -10.87 -10.82
C ILE A 238 17.10 -10.79 -12.22
N ARG A 239 17.74 -10.06 -13.14
CA ARG A 239 17.29 -9.91 -14.52
C ARG A 239 17.24 -11.24 -15.27
N ALA A 240 18.27 -12.08 -15.11
CA ALA A 240 18.31 -13.40 -15.76
C ALA A 240 17.24 -14.34 -15.21
N LEU A 241 17.02 -14.33 -13.89
CA LEU A 241 16.03 -15.20 -13.24
C LEU A 241 14.57 -14.70 -13.53
N SER A 242 14.35 -13.41 -13.57
CA SER A 242 13.05 -12.82 -13.92
C SER A 242 12.50 -13.32 -15.26
N ARG A 243 13.37 -13.53 -16.26
CA ARG A 243 12.99 -14.07 -17.59
C ARG A 243 12.54 -15.54 -17.55
N ARG A 244 12.77 -16.24 -16.44
CA ARG A 244 12.37 -17.65 -16.23
C ARG A 244 11.05 -17.76 -15.45
N VAL A 245 10.42 -16.62 -15.11
CA VAL A 245 9.17 -16.60 -14.36
C VAL A 245 8.03 -16.28 -15.32
N ALA A 246 7.09 -17.22 -15.44
CA ALA A 246 5.86 -17.06 -16.21
C ALA A 246 4.67 -16.81 -15.28
N VAL A 247 3.75 -15.93 -15.70
CA VAL A 247 2.51 -15.62 -14.96
C VAL A 247 1.30 -15.99 -15.81
N SER A 248 0.36 -16.73 -15.23
CA SER A 248 -0.90 -17.10 -15.89
C SER A 248 -2.12 -16.79 -15.04
N LEU A 249 -3.28 -16.71 -15.71
CA LEU A 249 -4.57 -16.76 -15.03
C LEU A 249 -4.90 -18.21 -14.68
N ASP A 250 -5.25 -18.45 -13.42
CA ASP A 250 -5.80 -19.72 -12.96
C ASP A 250 -7.32 -19.56 -12.78
N PRO A 251 -8.17 -20.35 -13.49
CA PRO A 251 -9.62 -20.17 -13.45
C PRO A 251 -10.23 -20.40 -12.07
N GLU A 252 -9.70 -21.35 -11.28
CA GLU A 252 -10.20 -21.64 -9.92
C GLU A 252 -9.91 -20.44 -8.99
N LEU A 253 -8.70 -19.90 -9.06
CA LEU A 253 -8.32 -18.74 -8.26
C LEU A 253 -9.08 -17.48 -8.68
N ALA A 254 -9.40 -17.36 -9.96
CA ALA A 254 -10.20 -16.24 -10.47
C ALA A 254 -11.65 -16.30 -9.98
N ALA A 255 -12.24 -17.49 -9.86
CA ALA A 255 -13.60 -17.68 -9.33
C ALA A 255 -13.71 -17.31 -7.84
N ASP A 256 -12.65 -17.56 -7.06
CA ASP A 256 -12.61 -17.24 -5.62
C ASP A 256 -12.35 -15.74 -5.33
N TYR A 257 -11.87 -14.98 -6.30
CA TYR A 257 -11.60 -13.55 -6.14
C TYR A 257 -12.92 -12.74 -6.18
N PRO A 258 -13.11 -11.73 -5.31
CA PRO A 258 -12.16 -11.12 -4.36
C PRO A 258 -12.13 -11.76 -2.97
N GLY A 259 -12.91 -12.81 -2.72
CA GLY A 259 -13.03 -13.48 -1.42
C GLY A 259 -11.70 -14.04 -0.93
N ARG A 260 -10.89 -14.59 -1.85
CA ARG A 260 -9.52 -15.06 -1.59
C ARG A 260 -8.53 -14.48 -2.59
N ARG A 261 -7.29 -14.32 -2.15
CA ARG A 261 -6.18 -13.81 -2.96
C ARG A 261 -5.04 -14.82 -2.94
N ALA A 262 -5.31 -15.99 -3.48
CA ALA A 262 -4.42 -17.14 -3.50
C ALA A 262 -3.47 -17.14 -4.72
N ALA A 263 -2.49 -18.05 -4.71
CA ALA A 263 -1.64 -18.35 -5.85
C ALA A 263 -1.31 -19.84 -5.90
N LYS A 264 -1.11 -20.38 -7.10
CA LYS A 264 -0.49 -21.68 -7.34
C LYS A 264 0.88 -21.45 -7.96
N VAL A 265 1.93 -21.99 -7.37
CA VAL A 265 3.30 -21.84 -7.85
C VAL A 265 3.89 -23.22 -8.12
N ALA A 266 4.55 -23.37 -9.26
CA ALA A 266 5.40 -24.51 -9.59
C ALA A 266 6.81 -24.00 -9.89
N VAL A 267 7.83 -24.66 -9.32
CA VAL A 267 9.23 -24.37 -9.55
C VAL A 267 9.89 -25.61 -10.12
N LYS A 268 10.41 -25.51 -11.33
CA LYS A 268 11.24 -26.52 -11.96
C LYS A 268 12.69 -26.23 -11.65
N LEU A 269 13.37 -27.21 -11.09
CA LEU A 269 14.79 -27.15 -10.74
C LEU A 269 15.66 -27.79 -11.83
N ARG A 270 16.91 -27.35 -11.93
CA ARG A 270 17.87 -27.84 -12.92
C ARG A 270 18.26 -29.31 -12.73
N ASP A 271 18.08 -29.86 -11.52
CA ASP A 271 18.28 -31.28 -11.22
C ASP A 271 17.11 -32.18 -11.65
N GLY A 272 16.09 -31.60 -12.30
CA GLY A 272 14.89 -32.27 -12.78
C GLY A 272 13.75 -32.35 -11.79
N ARG A 273 13.92 -31.95 -10.52
CA ARG A 273 12.82 -31.88 -9.55
C ARG A 273 11.83 -30.79 -9.94
N GLU A 274 10.55 -31.07 -9.77
CA GLU A 274 9.48 -30.07 -9.85
C GLU A 274 8.76 -30.03 -8.51
N VAL A 275 8.69 -28.85 -7.91
CA VAL A 275 8.05 -28.62 -6.61
C VAL A 275 6.94 -27.60 -6.77
N SER A 276 5.81 -27.82 -6.11
CA SER A 276 4.65 -26.94 -6.27
C SER A 276 3.93 -26.67 -4.96
N ARG A 277 3.24 -25.53 -4.90
CA ARG A 277 2.46 -25.12 -3.73
C ARG A 277 1.22 -24.33 -4.14
N HIS A 278 0.09 -24.68 -3.53
CA HIS A 278 -1.10 -23.86 -3.51
C HIS A 278 -1.11 -23.02 -2.23
N GLN A 279 -0.79 -21.73 -2.36
CA GLN A 279 -0.81 -20.76 -1.27
C GLN A 279 -2.18 -20.09 -1.22
N ARG A 280 -2.99 -20.47 -0.25
CA ARG A 280 -4.38 -20.02 -0.12
C ARG A 280 -4.52 -18.63 0.49
N THR A 281 -3.59 -18.26 1.37
CA THR A 281 -3.60 -17.01 2.16
C THR A 281 -2.30 -16.28 1.95
N ARG A 282 -2.29 -14.98 2.21
CA ARG A 282 -1.08 -14.16 2.16
C ARG A 282 -0.57 -13.93 3.57
N LYS A 283 0.72 -14.00 3.77
CA LYS A 283 1.33 -13.60 5.03
C LYS A 283 1.02 -12.12 5.32
N GLY A 284 0.43 -11.86 6.49
CA GLY A 284 -0.09 -10.55 6.89
C GLY A 284 -1.61 -10.40 6.75
N ASP A 285 -2.32 -11.37 6.15
CA ASP A 285 -3.78 -11.44 6.21
C ASP A 285 -4.24 -11.91 7.62
N PRO A 286 -5.49 -11.65 8.04
CA PRO A 286 -5.98 -12.02 9.37
C PRO A 286 -5.88 -13.52 9.70
N ASP A 287 -6.00 -14.38 8.70
CA ASP A 287 -5.87 -15.85 8.82
C ASP A 287 -4.41 -16.36 8.68
N ALA A 288 -3.47 -15.46 8.39
CA ALA A 288 -2.03 -15.72 8.36
C ALA A 288 -1.23 -14.48 8.87
N PRO A 289 -1.44 -14.02 10.11
CA PRO A 289 -0.90 -12.76 10.59
C PRO A 289 0.62 -12.75 10.65
N LEU A 290 1.19 -11.56 10.60
CA LEU A 290 2.59 -11.35 10.98
C LEU A 290 2.73 -11.50 12.49
N SER A 291 3.79 -12.16 12.94
CA SER A 291 4.19 -12.18 14.34
C SER A 291 4.71 -10.81 14.79
N ASP A 292 4.75 -10.58 16.09
CA ASP A 292 5.32 -9.36 16.67
C ASP A 292 6.79 -9.15 16.27
N GLY A 293 7.54 -10.25 16.12
CA GLY A 293 8.92 -10.22 15.63
C GLY A 293 8.99 -9.70 14.19
N GLU A 294 8.17 -10.26 13.28
CA GLU A 294 8.11 -9.84 11.87
C GLU A 294 7.64 -8.38 11.71
N LEU A 295 6.71 -7.93 12.54
CA LEU A 295 6.30 -6.52 12.59
C LEU A 295 7.43 -5.61 13.08
N ALA A 296 8.19 -6.04 14.09
CA ALA A 296 9.33 -5.30 14.61
C ALA A 296 10.48 -5.21 13.59
N GLU A 297 10.76 -6.30 12.87
CA GLU A 297 11.75 -6.32 11.78
C GLU A 297 11.36 -5.33 10.68
N LYS A 298 10.10 -5.40 10.22
CA LYS A 298 9.58 -4.47 9.23
C LYS A 298 9.66 -3.02 9.71
N PHE A 299 9.28 -2.74 10.96
CA PHE A 299 9.37 -1.40 11.53
C PHE A 299 10.81 -0.91 11.54
N THR A 300 11.74 -1.73 12.02
CA THR A 300 13.16 -1.39 12.11
C THR A 300 13.78 -1.12 10.74
N GLU A 301 13.47 -1.97 9.76
CA GLU A 301 13.93 -1.78 8.37
C GLU A 301 13.49 -0.42 7.81
N LEU A 302 12.24 0.00 8.08
CA LEU A 302 11.69 1.24 7.57
C LEU A 302 12.13 2.48 8.35
N ALA A 303 12.24 2.37 9.68
CA ALA A 303 12.51 3.50 10.56
C ALA A 303 14.01 3.78 10.73
N ALA A 304 14.84 2.75 10.90
CA ALA A 304 16.25 2.93 11.21
C ALA A 304 17.05 3.74 10.17
N PRO A 305 16.83 3.63 8.85
CA PRO A 305 17.48 4.49 7.86
C PRO A 305 17.10 5.97 7.97
N VAL A 306 15.95 6.27 8.58
CA VAL A 306 15.41 7.64 8.68
C VAL A 306 15.81 8.33 9.98
N VAL A 307 15.63 7.63 11.13
CA VAL A 307 15.83 8.20 12.47
C VAL A 307 17.09 7.66 13.18
N GLY A 308 17.76 6.68 12.59
CA GLY A 308 18.87 5.96 13.21
C GLY A 308 18.40 4.76 14.04
N ALA A 309 19.22 3.71 14.14
CA ALA A 309 18.87 2.46 14.81
C ALA A 309 18.53 2.62 16.30
N PRO A 310 19.23 3.45 17.13
CA PRO A 310 18.88 3.66 18.52
C PRO A 310 17.49 4.31 18.68
N ALA A 311 17.18 5.35 17.90
CA ALA A 311 15.90 6.03 17.95
C ALA A 311 14.75 5.14 17.44
N ALA A 312 14.98 4.37 16.37
CA ALA A 312 14.01 3.40 15.87
C ALA A 312 13.65 2.35 16.93
N ARG A 313 14.64 1.85 17.69
CA ARG A 313 14.40 0.89 18.78
C ARG A 313 13.59 1.52 19.90
N ALA A 314 14.00 2.69 20.40
CA ALA A 314 13.28 3.41 21.44
C ALA A 314 11.83 3.72 21.02
N LEU A 315 11.63 4.09 19.76
CA LEU A 315 10.30 4.34 19.21
C LEU A 315 9.43 3.07 19.17
N LEU A 316 10.00 1.94 18.75
CA LEU A 316 9.31 0.65 18.74
C LEU A 316 8.89 0.22 20.15
N ASP A 317 9.80 0.34 21.11
CA ASP A 317 9.56 -0.02 22.51
C ASP A 317 8.45 0.86 23.10
N SER A 318 8.50 2.16 22.89
CA SER A 318 7.45 3.11 23.33
C SER A 318 6.07 2.80 22.71
N LEU A 319 6.03 2.47 21.42
CA LEU A 319 4.78 2.08 20.75
C LEU A 319 4.20 0.78 21.28
N ARG A 320 5.05 -0.21 21.64
CA ARG A 320 4.63 -1.50 22.20
C ARG A 320 4.07 -1.39 23.61
N HIS A 321 4.68 -0.55 24.45
CA HIS A 321 4.24 -0.36 25.84
C HIS A 321 3.07 0.62 25.96
N GLY A 322 2.69 1.29 24.86
CA GLY A 322 1.60 2.27 24.87
C GLY A 322 1.94 3.53 25.66
N ASP A 323 3.23 3.78 25.91
CA ASP A 323 3.70 4.95 26.62
C ASP A 323 3.28 6.23 25.91
N ALA A 324 3.11 7.29 26.70
CA ALA A 324 2.61 8.56 26.17
C ALA A 324 3.45 9.04 24.99
N LEU A 325 2.81 9.21 23.84
CA LEU A 325 3.36 9.72 22.59
C LEU A 325 4.19 11.03 22.67
N PRO A 326 4.20 11.85 23.75
CA PRO A 326 5.03 13.04 23.85
C PRO A 326 6.53 12.81 23.61
N GLY A 327 7.05 11.63 23.95
CA GLY A 327 8.46 11.28 23.73
C GLY A 327 8.78 10.91 22.26
N LEU A 328 7.77 10.69 21.41
CA LEU A 328 7.99 10.23 20.02
C LEU A 328 8.41 11.36 19.06
N LEU A 329 7.93 12.59 19.25
CA LEU A 329 8.23 13.70 18.35
C LEU A 329 9.74 14.00 18.25
N PRO A 330 10.52 14.04 19.35
CA PRO A 330 11.98 14.18 19.25
C PRO A 330 12.66 13.01 18.55
N LEU A 331 12.12 11.78 18.70
CA LEU A 331 12.66 10.58 18.07
C LEU A 331 12.37 10.52 16.56
N THR A 332 11.32 11.22 16.10
CA THR A 332 10.97 11.32 14.67
C THR A 332 11.61 12.53 13.98
N ALA A 333 12.28 13.42 14.72
CA ALA A 333 12.98 14.56 14.14
C ALA A 333 14.08 14.06 13.18
N ARG A 334 13.93 14.36 11.90
CA ARG A 334 14.90 14.03 10.88
C ARG A 334 16.23 14.72 11.17
N ALA A 335 17.33 13.97 11.10
CA ALA A 335 18.59 14.60 10.69
C ALA A 335 18.36 15.28 9.34
N PRO A 336 18.80 16.55 9.15
CA PRO A 336 18.62 17.25 7.88
C PRO A 336 19.19 16.37 6.75
N PRO A 337 18.50 16.26 5.60
CA PRO A 337 18.97 15.43 4.52
C PRO A 337 20.40 15.88 4.16
N ARG A 338 21.34 14.93 4.14
CA ARG A 338 22.65 15.19 3.55
C ARG A 338 22.36 15.69 2.14
N ARG A 339 22.69 16.96 1.86
CA ARG A 339 22.59 17.53 0.51
C ARG A 339 23.35 16.57 -0.40
N ALA A 340 22.63 15.90 -1.29
CA ALA A 340 23.26 15.16 -2.36
C ALA A 340 24.21 16.14 -3.08
N ALA A 341 25.47 15.74 -3.20
CA ALA A 341 26.42 16.52 -3.99
C ALA A 341 25.79 16.73 -5.38
N PRO A 342 25.82 17.94 -5.94
CA PRO A 342 25.20 18.19 -7.22
C PRO A 342 25.81 17.25 -8.24
N SER A 343 24.99 16.41 -8.85
CA SER A 343 25.39 15.54 -9.95
C SER A 343 25.98 16.47 -11.03
N ARG A 344 27.24 16.27 -11.38
CA ARG A 344 27.86 16.98 -12.51
C ARG A 344 27.00 16.70 -13.74
N LYS A 345 26.14 17.65 -14.09
CA LYS A 345 25.42 17.62 -15.36
C LYS A 345 26.45 17.47 -16.46
N ALA A 346 26.40 16.38 -17.19
CA ALA A 346 27.20 16.20 -18.40
C ALA A 346 26.92 17.40 -19.31
N ARG A 347 27.98 18.13 -19.69
CA ARG A 347 27.88 19.25 -20.64
C ARG A 347 27.29 18.70 -21.93
N PRO A 348 26.25 19.32 -22.51
CA PRO A 348 25.74 18.91 -23.79
C PRO A 348 26.84 19.01 -24.84
N ARG A 349 27.11 17.94 -25.56
CA ARG A 349 28.02 17.96 -26.72
C ARG A 349 27.49 18.97 -27.73
N ARG A 350 28.31 20.00 -28.06
CA ARG A 350 28.03 20.97 -29.14
C ARG A 350 27.83 20.20 -30.43
N ARG A 351 26.66 20.32 -31.03
CA ARG A 351 26.43 19.89 -32.41
C ARG A 351 27.28 20.71 -33.35
N PRO A 352 27.93 20.11 -34.37
CA PRO A 352 28.61 20.85 -35.42
C PRO A 352 27.60 21.71 -36.20
N SER A 353 27.90 22.96 -36.40
CA SER A 353 27.13 23.91 -37.22
C SER A 353 26.98 23.39 -38.65
N ARG A 354 25.76 23.13 -39.08
CA ARG A 354 25.48 22.94 -40.53
C ARG A 354 25.58 24.28 -41.21
N ARG A 355 26.49 24.39 -42.15
CA ARG A 355 26.55 25.51 -43.14
C ARG A 355 25.28 25.52 -43.98
N ALA A 356 24.68 26.70 -44.09
CA ALA A 356 23.55 26.92 -44.99
C ALA A 356 24.01 26.80 -46.46
N PRO A 357 23.21 26.22 -47.36
CA PRO A 357 23.48 26.37 -48.79
C PRO A 357 22.99 27.74 -49.24
N THR A 358 23.85 28.42 -50.01
CA THR A 358 23.56 29.63 -50.77
C THR A 358 22.47 29.41 -51.79
N ALA A 359 21.60 30.40 -51.87
CA ALA A 359 20.51 30.50 -52.82
C ALA A 359 20.96 30.51 -54.31
N TRP A 360 20.14 29.87 -55.10
CA TRP A 360 19.72 30.32 -56.44
C TRP A 360 18.22 30.09 -56.56
#